data_21f65846cee5d05a3e3df14fd44d43ac
#
_entry.id   21f65846cee5d05a3e3df14fd44d43ac
#
_cell.length_a   1.000
_cell.length_b   1.000
_cell.length_c   1.000
_cell.angle_alpha   90.00
_cell.angle_beta   90.00
_cell.angle_gamma   90.00
#
_symmetry.space_group_name_H-M   'P 1'
#
loop_
_entity.id
_entity.type
_entity.pdbx_description
1 polymer ?
#
loop_
_entity_poly.entity_id
_entity_poly.type
_entity_poly.pdbx_seq_one_letter_code
_entity_poly.pdbx_strand_id
1 'polypeptide(L)'
;MSTPPANAASPNAREFEFADRDFRRVCELIYQRVGISLAPAKRDMVYGRLSRRLRALGMRSFSDYLDQLEAHGGDEWQAFTNALTTNLTAFFREPHHFEKLAEELRLRAGQGTLQLWSCAASTGEEPYSMAITACETFGTLKPPVRILATDVDTQVLATASRGVYAIDRVAGLDPAIRKRYFQRGTGPNEGHCRVNPALRDLIDYRPLNLLADRYDVGGPFDALFCRNVMIYFDKPTQRGILSRLIQHMGDDGLLYTGHSENYLHAADLIQPCGRTLYKRAPGAPT
;
A
#
# COMPACT_ATOMS: atom_id res chain seq x y z
N MET A 1 12.92 -34.51 -52.72
CA MET A 1 13.59 -34.16 -51.45
C MET A 1 12.75 -33.08 -50.79
N SER A 2 11.88 -33.46 -49.85
CA SER A 2 10.99 -32.53 -49.17
C SER A 2 11.65 -32.07 -47.88
N THR A 3 11.81 -30.77 -47.72
CA THR A 3 12.27 -30.13 -46.50
C THR A 3 11.24 -30.30 -45.37
N PRO A 4 11.60 -30.66 -44.14
CA PRO A 4 10.65 -30.72 -43.04
C PRO A 4 10.23 -29.31 -42.59
N PRO A 5 8.98 -29.14 -42.13
CA PRO A 5 8.50 -27.83 -41.69
C PRO A 5 9.20 -27.40 -40.39
N ALA A 6 9.47 -26.12 -40.31
CA ALA A 6 10.04 -25.46 -39.15
C ALA A 6 9.19 -25.71 -37.88
N ASN A 7 9.85 -26.07 -36.84
CA ASN A 7 9.34 -26.38 -35.51
C ASN A 7 8.50 -25.21 -34.99
N ALA A 8 7.17 -25.37 -34.97
CA ALA A 8 6.27 -24.41 -34.31
C ALA A 8 6.56 -24.48 -32.78
N ALA A 9 7.12 -23.45 -32.23
CA ALA A 9 7.32 -23.30 -30.80
C ALA A 9 6.00 -23.53 -30.08
N SER A 10 5.98 -24.44 -29.12
CA SER A 10 4.81 -24.72 -28.26
C SER A 10 4.33 -23.40 -27.62
N PRO A 11 3.03 -23.10 -27.62
CA PRO A 11 2.50 -21.83 -27.11
C PRO A 11 2.69 -21.59 -25.60
N ASN A 12 3.42 -22.47 -24.90
CA ASN A 12 3.65 -22.45 -23.47
C ASN A 12 5.14 -22.46 -23.06
N ALA A 13 6.08 -22.24 -23.97
CA ALA A 13 7.49 -22.17 -23.62
C ALA A 13 7.76 -20.84 -22.90
N ARG A 14 8.11 -20.91 -21.61
CA ARG A 14 8.57 -19.74 -20.86
C ARG A 14 9.85 -19.18 -21.51
N GLU A 15 9.95 -17.86 -21.62
CA GLU A 15 11.12 -17.17 -22.19
C GLU A 15 12.40 -17.44 -21.38
N PHE A 16 12.25 -17.53 -20.06
CA PHE A 16 13.33 -17.79 -19.11
C PHE A 16 13.04 -19.07 -18.34
N GLU A 17 14.08 -19.88 -18.09
CA GLU A 17 13.98 -20.98 -17.15
C GLU A 17 13.77 -20.41 -15.73
N PHE A 18 12.78 -20.96 -15.00
CA PHE A 18 12.47 -20.59 -13.62
C PHE A 18 12.32 -21.86 -12.79
N ALA A 19 13.43 -22.31 -12.21
CA ALA A 19 13.46 -23.51 -11.42
C ALA A 19 12.82 -23.33 -10.04
N ASP A 20 12.51 -24.44 -9.35
CA ASP A 20 11.97 -24.39 -7.98
C ASP A 20 12.92 -23.73 -6.99
N ARG A 21 14.22 -23.90 -7.20
CA ARG A 21 15.26 -23.25 -6.40
C ARG A 21 15.18 -21.71 -6.53
N ASP A 22 14.95 -21.19 -7.74
CA ASP A 22 14.90 -19.77 -8.00
C ASP A 22 13.65 -19.16 -7.32
N PHE A 23 12.51 -19.85 -7.43
CA PHE A 23 11.28 -19.39 -6.74
C PHE A 23 11.45 -19.37 -5.22
N ARG A 24 12.06 -20.43 -4.61
CA ARG A 24 12.33 -20.45 -3.16
C ARG A 24 13.24 -19.30 -2.75
N ARG A 25 14.31 -19.06 -3.51
CA ARG A 25 15.23 -17.95 -3.25
C ARG A 25 14.51 -16.58 -3.32
N VAL A 26 13.64 -16.39 -4.31
CA VAL A 26 12.80 -15.17 -4.37
C VAL A 26 11.92 -15.04 -3.12
N CYS A 27 11.28 -16.13 -2.67
CA CYS A 27 10.46 -16.12 -1.45
C CYS A 27 11.28 -15.73 -0.21
N GLU A 28 12.48 -16.27 -0.06
CA GLU A 28 13.38 -15.96 1.05
C GLU A 28 13.81 -14.49 1.02
N LEU A 29 14.24 -13.99 -0.12
CA LEU A 29 14.73 -12.64 -0.29
C LEU A 29 13.64 -11.59 -0.03
N ILE A 30 12.44 -11.77 -0.58
CA ILE A 30 11.34 -10.81 -0.36
C ILE A 30 10.83 -10.86 1.08
N TYR A 31 10.83 -12.06 1.70
CA TYR A 31 10.47 -12.21 3.10
C TYR A 31 11.46 -11.48 4.01
N GLN A 32 12.76 -11.70 3.82
CA GLN A 32 13.81 -11.02 4.60
C GLN A 32 13.76 -9.49 4.41
N ARG A 33 13.45 -9.04 3.20
CA ARG A 33 13.49 -7.61 2.86
C ARG A 33 12.29 -6.83 3.38
N VAL A 34 11.09 -7.37 3.21
CA VAL A 34 9.82 -6.66 3.49
C VAL A 34 8.76 -7.53 4.17
N GLY A 35 9.10 -8.74 4.62
CA GLY A 35 8.21 -9.64 5.35
C GLY A 35 7.11 -10.31 4.53
N ILE A 36 7.10 -10.12 3.21
CA ILE A 36 6.05 -10.69 2.36
C ILE A 36 6.25 -12.20 2.23
N SER A 37 5.26 -12.96 2.71
CA SER A 37 5.20 -14.41 2.57
C SER A 37 4.49 -14.78 1.27
N LEU A 38 5.23 -15.36 0.32
CA LEU A 38 4.69 -15.80 -0.97
C LEU A 38 4.31 -17.28 -0.94
N ALA A 39 3.01 -17.56 -1.11
CA ALA A 39 2.53 -18.94 -1.25
C ALA A 39 2.96 -19.55 -2.60
N PRO A 40 3.12 -20.90 -2.69
CA PRO A 40 3.50 -21.60 -3.93
C PRO A 40 2.60 -21.25 -5.15
N ALA A 41 1.32 -21.02 -4.92
CA ALA A 41 0.37 -20.61 -5.96
C ALA A 41 0.70 -19.25 -6.62
N LYS A 42 1.61 -18.44 -6.04
CA LYS A 42 2.05 -17.15 -6.60
C LYS A 42 3.23 -17.27 -7.58
N ARG A 43 3.72 -18.50 -7.86
CA ARG A 43 4.88 -18.76 -8.72
C ARG A 43 4.77 -18.09 -10.10
N ASP A 44 3.61 -18.23 -10.77
CA ASP A 44 3.42 -17.66 -12.11
C ASP A 44 3.35 -16.12 -12.09
N MET A 45 2.79 -15.55 -11.04
CA MET A 45 2.81 -14.10 -10.80
C MET A 45 4.26 -13.61 -10.64
N VAL A 46 5.04 -14.28 -9.80
CA VAL A 46 6.47 -13.95 -9.57
C VAL A 46 7.24 -14.05 -10.88
N TYR A 47 7.09 -15.15 -11.62
CA TYR A 47 7.70 -15.30 -12.93
C TYR A 47 7.37 -14.13 -13.86
N GLY A 48 6.08 -13.83 -14.06
CA GLY A 48 5.65 -12.79 -14.97
C GLY A 48 6.15 -11.39 -14.60
N ARG A 49 6.24 -11.11 -13.30
CA ARG A 49 6.71 -9.82 -12.80
C ARG A 49 8.23 -9.66 -12.90
N LEU A 50 9.00 -10.67 -12.47
CA LEU A 50 10.46 -10.61 -12.51
C LEU A 50 11.02 -10.80 -13.93
N SER A 51 10.35 -11.53 -14.83
CA SER A 51 10.75 -11.60 -16.24
C SER A 51 10.82 -10.21 -16.90
N ARG A 52 9.96 -9.27 -16.48
CA ARG A 52 10.03 -7.88 -16.95
C ARG A 52 11.31 -7.19 -16.47
N ARG A 53 11.77 -7.54 -15.24
CA ARG A 53 13.04 -7.00 -14.70
C ARG A 53 14.23 -7.56 -15.47
N LEU A 54 14.25 -8.88 -15.71
CA LEU A 54 15.31 -9.50 -16.50
C LEU A 54 15.44 -8.83 -17.87
N ARG A 55 14.32 -8.62 -18.58
CA ARG A 55 14.32 -7.92 -19.88
C ARG A 55 14.86 -6.50 -19.78
N ALA A 56 14.43 -5.75 -18.77
CA ALA A 56 14.88 -4.36 -18.56
C ALA A 56 16.40 -4.26 -18.30
N LEU A 57 16.99 -5.30 -17.68
CA LEU A 57 18.41 -5.40 -17.36
C LEU A 57 19.22 -6.15 -18.45
N GLY A 58 18.57 -6.68 -19.49
CA GLY A 58 19.23 -7.50 -20.52
C GLY A 58 19.72 -8.86 -20.00
N MET A 59 19.20 -9.34 -18.87
CA MET A 59 19.62 -10.60 -18.25
C MET A 59 18.82 -11.77 -18.83
N ARG A 60 19.43 -12.96 -18.83
CA ARG A 60 18.85 -14.17 -19.44
C ARG A 60 18.51 -15.27 -18.44
N SER A 61 18.90 -15.15 -17.18
CA SER A 61 18.78 -16.16 -16.14
C SER A 61 18.27 -15.55 -14.83
N PHE A 62 17.31 -16.22 -14.20
CA PHE A 62 16.87 -15.85 -12.85
C PHE A 62 17.99 -16.04 -11.82
N SER A 63 18.80 -17.10 -11.97
CA SER A 63 19.93 -17.37 -11.07
C SER A 63 20.90 -16.18 -11.10
N ASP A 64 21.34 -15.76 -12.29
CA ASP A 64 22.29 -14.65 -12.42
C ASP A 64 21.71 -13.33 -11.90
N TYR A 65 20.41 -13.09 -12.13
CA TYR A 65 19.72 -11.94 -11.60
C TYR A 65 19.73 -11.93 -10.07
N LEU A 66 19.38 -13.05 -9.44
CA LEU A 66 19.38 -13.16 -7.98
C LEU A 66 20.79 -13.07 -7.38
N ASP A 67 21.80 -13.64 -8.05
CA ASP A 67 23.20 -13.54 -7.64
C ASP A 67 23.66 -12.06 -7.68
N GLN A 68 23.34 -11.36 -8.75
CA GLN A 68 23.66 -9.93 -8.87
C GLN A 68 22.90 -9.10 -7.84
N LEU A 69 21.62 -9.38 -7.60
CA LEU A 69 20.80 -8.69 -6.63
C LEU A 69 21.38 -8.80 -5.22
N GLU A 70 21.82 -10.01 -4.80
CA GLU A 70 22.39 -10.23 -3.48
C GLU A 70 23.79 -9.62 -3.34
N ALA A 71 24.63 -9.70 -4.39
CA ALA A 71 25.99 -9.18 -4.35
C ALA A 71 26.07 -7.64 -4.47
N HIS A 72 25.26 -7.04 -5.35
CA HIS A 72 25.39 -5.64 -5.75
C HIS A 72 24.04 -4.95 -6.00
N GLY A 73 22.97 -5.39 -5.33
CA GLY A 73 21.59 -4.99 -5.67
C GLY A 73 21.31 -3.49 -5.62
N GLY A 74 21.92 -2.73 -4.71
CA GLY A 74 21.71 -1.29 -4.64
C GLY A 74 20.25 -0.86 -4.85
N ASP A 75 20.01 -0.01 -5.86
CA ASP A 75 18.67 0.44 -6.26
C ASP A 75 17.79 -0.69 -6.83
N GLU A 76 18.40 -1.79 -7.32
CA GLU A 76 17.65 -2.93 -7.85
C GLU A 76 16.85 -3.67 -6.76
N TRP A 77 17.29 -3.62 -5.49
CA TRP A 77 16.48 -4.10 -4.37
C TRP A 77 15.12 -3.41 -4.29
N GLN A 78 15.07 -2.11 -4.55
CA GLN A 78 13.80 -1.38 -4.58
C GLN A 78 12.94 -1.82 -5.76
N ALA A 79 13.53 -1.99 -6.94
CA ALA A 79 12.82 -2.45 -8.13
C ALA A 79 12.31 -3.90 -7.99
N PHE A 80 13.09 -4.78 -7.35
CA PHE A 80 12.68 -6.14 -6.98
C PHE A 80 11.47 -6.12 -6.03
N THR A 81 11.54 -5.29 -4.99
CA THR A 81 10.45 -5.12 -4.02
C THR A 81 9.19 -4.63 -4.71
N ASN A 82 9.28 -3.54 -5.48
CA ASN A 82 8.16 -2.94 -6.22
C ASN A 82 7.52 -3.94 -7.21
N ALA A 83 8.34 -4.82 -7.83
CA ALA A 83 7.83 -5.84 -8.73
C ALA A 83 6.97 -6.89 -8.02
N LEU A 84 7.23 -7.19 -6.76
CA LEU A 84 6.59 -8.26 -6.01
C LEU A 84 5.45 -7.81 -5.10
N THR A 85 5.32 -6.52 -4.80
CA THR A 85 4.21 -5.96 -4.04
C THR A 85 2.86 -6.13 -4.77
N THR A 86 1.79 -6.22 -4.02
CA THR A 86 0.43 -6.31 -4.57
C THR A 86 -0.37 -5.10 -4.11
N ASN A 87 -0.71 -4.23 -5.07
CA ASN A 87 -1.19 -2.87 -4.83
C ASN A 87 -2.69 -2.68 -5.16
N LEU A 88 -3.53 -3.70 -4.83
CA LEU A 88 -4.97 -3.61 -5.08
C LEU A 88 -5.63 -2.67 -4.06
N THR A 89 -6.12 -1.53 -4.55
CA THR A 89 -6.82 -0.53 -3.74
C THR A 89 -7.95 0.12 -4.54
N ALA A 90 -8.83 0.87 -3.87
CA ALA A 90 -9.92 1.63 -4.48
C ALA A 90 -10.29 2.81 -3.58
N PHE A 91 -10.83 3.87 -4.17
CA PHE A 91 -11.44 4.96 -3.42
C PHE A 91 -12.56 4.45 -2.51
N PHE A 92 -12.56 4.89 -1.26
CA PHE A 92 -13.54 4.51 -0.22
C PHE A 92 -13.72 2.99 -0.04
N ARG A 93 -12.67 2.20 -0.25
CA ARG A 93 -12.68 0.76 0.06
C ARG A 93 -13.07 0.55 1.51
N GLU A 94 -14.10 -0.30 1.76
CA GLU A 94 -14.70 -0.51 3.10
C GLU A 94 -15.27 0.80 3.68
N PRO A 95 -16.36 1.35 3.11
CA PRO A 95 -16.83 2.72 3.34
C PRO A 95 -17.13 3.05 4.80
N HIS A 96 -17.52 2.07 5.61
CA HIS A 96 -17.78 2.24 7.04
C HIS A 96 -16.59 2.83 7.83
N HIS A 97 -15.36 2.67 7.34
CA HIS A 97 -14.19 3.29 7.95
C HIS A 97 -14.17 4.81 7.77
N PHE A 98 -14.60 5.30 6.61
CA PHE A 98 -14.64 6.73 6.33
C PHE A 98 -15.82 7.41 7.01
N GLU A 99 -16.94 6.70 7.19
CA GLU A 99 -18.07 7.15 8.02
C GLU A 99 -17.59 7.33 9.48
N LYS A 100 -16.90 6.32 10.04
CA LYS A 100 -16.33 6.41 11.38
C LYS A 100 -15.25 7.49 11.49
N LEU A 101 -14.39 7.63 10.49
CA LEU A 101 -13.42 8.72 10.45
C LEU A 101 -14.11 10.10 10.52
N ALA A 102 -15.18 10.29 9.75
CA ALA A 102 -15.96 11.54 9.78
C ALA A 102 -16.55 11.82 11.17
N GLU A 103 -17.04 10.82 11.89
CA GLU A 103 -17.50 10.95 13.28
C GLU A 103 -16.37 11.40 14.21
N GLU A 104 -15.21 10.72 14.15
CA GLU A 104 -14.05 11.04 14.99
C GLU A 104 -13.53 12.46 14.72
N LEU A 105 -13.46 12.87 13.45
CA LEU A 105 -13.05 14.22 13.07
C LEU A 105 -13.99 15.29 13.64
N ARG A 106 -15.32 15.04 13.64
CA ARG A 106 -16.30 15.98 14.25
C ARG A 106 -16.14 16.06 15.77
N LEU A 107 -15.95 14.91 16.44
CA LEU A 107 -15.77 14.86 17.89
C LEU A 107 -14.52 15.62 18.35
N ARG A 108 -13.48 15.66 17.51
CA ARG A 108 -12.20 16.32 17.78
C ARG A 108 -12.10 17.72 17.18
N ALA A 109 -13.19 18.24 16.60
CA ALA A 109 -13.21 19.58 16.02
C ALA A 109 -12.83 20.64 17.07
N GLY A 110 -11.87 21.52 16.72
CA GLY A 110 -11.37 22.54 17.64
C GLY A 110 -10.18 22.12 18.52
N GLN A 111 -9.73 20.86 18.47
CA GLN A 111 -8.57 20.37 19.23
C GLN A 111 -7.21 20.62 18.52
N GLY A 112 -7.20 21.47 17.49
CA GLY A 112 -6.00 21.74 16.70
C GLY A 112 -5.96 20.94 15.40
N THR A 113 -4.76 20.69 14.88
CA THR A 113 -4.56 19.94 13.64
C THR A 113 -4.50 18.44 13.93
N LEU A 114 -5.44 17.70 13.39
CA LEU A 114 -5.53 16.24 13.55
C LEU A 114 -4.54 15.52 12.63
N GLN A 115 -3.86 14.53 13.16
CA GLN A 115 -2.82 13.76 12.48
C GLN A 115 -3.37 12.39 12.07
N LEU A 116 -3.37 12.11 10.78
CA LEU A 116 -3.83 10.83 10.24
C LEU A 116 -2.66 10.12 9.54
N TRP A 117 -2.66 8.78 9.55
CA TRP A 117 -1.63 8.00 8.88
C TRP A 117 -2.23 6.83 8.10
N SER A 118 -1.93 6.76 6.79
CA SER A 118 -2.17 5.59 5.93
C SER A 118 -0.86 4.82 5.78
N CYS A 119 -0.77 3.63 6.41
CA CYS A 119 0.50 2.87 6.54
C CYS A 119 0.86 2.05 5.30
N ALA A 120 -0.10 1.82 4.38
CA ALA A 120 0.08 1.09 3.12
C ALA A 120 -0.76 1.80 2.04
N ALA A 121 -0.30 2.97 1.64
CA ALA A 121 -1.05 3.93 0.83
C ALA A 121 -1.29 3.46 -0.62
N SER A 122 -0.49 2.51 -1.11
CA SER A 122 -0.57 2.02 -2.49
C SER A 122 -0.57 3.19 -3.50
N THR A 123 -1.45 3.14 -4.50
CA THR A 123 -1.59 4.20 -5.51
C THR A 123 -2.36 5.44 -5.04
N GLY A 124 -2.67 5.56 -3.74
CA GLY A 124 -3.13 6.80 -3.10
C GLY A 124 -4.63 6.92 -2.90
N GLU A 125 -5.45 5.97 -3.33
CA GLU A 125 -6.91 6.04 -3.20
C GLU A 125 -7.36 6.13 -1.74
N GLU A 126 -6.68 5.43 -0.81
CA GLU A 126 -7.00 5.50 0.61
C GLU A 126 -6.69 6.87 1.22
N PRO A 127 -5.46 7.43 1.15
CA PRO A 127 -5.19 8.74 1.72
C PRO A 127 -6.00 9.86 1.06
N TYR A 128 -6.33 9.77 -0.25
CA TYR A 128 -7.25 10.73 -0.85
C TYR A 128 -8.69 10.57 -0.35
N SER A 129 -9.15 9.36 -0.07
CA SER A 129 -10.46 9.14 0.56
C SER A 129 -10.51 9.74 1.96
N MET A 130 -9.42 9.63 2.75
CA MET A 130 -9.28 10.29 4.05
C MET A 130 -9.34 11.82 3.90
N ALA A 131 -8.62 12.39 2.93
CA ALA A 131 -8.62 13.83 2.65
C ALA A 131 -10.01 14.35 2.22
N ILE A 132 -10.70 13.60 1.34
CA ILE A 132 -12.09 13.94 0.93
C ILE A 132 -13.01 13.89 2.15
N THR A 133 -12.92 12.84 2.97
CA THR A 133 -13.71 12.72 4.21
C THR A 133 -13.49 13.90 5.13
N ALA A 134 -12.25 14.34 5.32
CA ALA A 134 -11.94 15.52 6.13
C ALA A 134 -12.54 16.80 5.52
N CYS A 135 -12.38 17.02 4.21
CA CYS A 135 -12.94 18.18 3.53
C CYS A 135 -14.48 18.25 3.62
N GLU A 136 -15.16 17.11 3.45
CA GLU A 136 -16.62 17.02 3.59
C GLU A 136 -17.06 17.23 5.04
N THR A 137 -16.32 16.68 6.00
CA THR A 137 -16.63 16.80 7.43
C THR A 137 -16.56 18.25 7.92
N PHE A 138 -15.52 19.00 7.51
CA PHE A 138 -15.29 20.38 7.91
C PHE A 138 -15.89 21.42 6.94
N GLY A 139 -16.46 21.00 5.81
CA GLY A 139 -17.06 21.88 4.81
C GLY A 139 -16.05 22.81 4.11
N THR A 140 -14.76 22.45 4.09
CA THR A 140 -13.69 23.29 3.55
C THR A 140 -12.64 22.46 2.82
N LEU A 141 -11.94 23.03 1.84
CA LEU A 141 -10.79 22.43 1.17
C LEU A 141 -9.49 22.55 2.00
N LYS A 142 -9.53 23.21 3.14
CA LYS A 142 -8.41 23.37 4.07
C LYS A 142 -8.83 22.93 5.48
N PRO A 143 -9.24 21.66 5.67
CA PRO A 143 -9.56 21.14 7.00
C PRO A 143 -8.32 21.18 7.91
N PRO A 144 -8.50 21.24 9.24
CA PRO A 144 -7.39 21.17 10.19
C PRO A 144 -6.89 19.71 10.32
N VAL A 145 -6.40 19.15 9.22
CA VAL A 145 -5.96 17.76 9.12
C VAL A 145 -4.64 17.69 8.36
N ARG A 146 -3.75 16.82 8.81
CA ARG A 146 -2.56 16.39 8.06
C ARG A 146 -2.57 14.88 7.93
N ILE A 147 -2.19 14.39 6.76
CA ILE A 147 -2.19 12.97 6.45
C ILE A 147 -0.78 12.56 6.06
N LEU A 148 -0.19 11.63 6.80
CA LEU A 148 0.98 10.91 6.37
C LEU A 148 0.54 9.68 5.57
N ALA A 149 1.14 9.45 4.42
CA ALA A 149 0.86 8.29 3.57
C ALA A 149 2.18 7.56 3.29
N THR A 150 2.28 6.33 3.73
CA THR A 150 3.52 5.55 3.57
C THR A 150 3.28 4.26 2.82
N ASP A 151 4.29 3.82 2.08
CA ASP A 151 4.32 2.51 1.43
C ASP A 151 5.78 2.07 1.22
N VAL A 152 6.01 0.78 1.11
CA VAL A 152 7.34 0.25 0.76
C VAL A 152 7.62 0.36 -0.73
N ASP A 153 6.59 0.40 -1.55
CA ASP A 153 6.66 0.52 -3.01
C ASP A 153 6.73 1.99 -3.43
N THR A 154 7.92 2.42 -3.82
CA THR A 154 8.18 3.81 -4.24
C THR A 154 7.50 4.20 -5.55
N GLN A 155 7.18 3.24 -6.43
CA GLN A 155 6.50 3.52 -7.69
C GLN A 155 5.03 3.85 -7.47
N VAL A 156 4.37 3.15 -6.54
CA VAL A 156 2.99 3.48 -6.19
C VAL A 156 2.90 4.80 -5.43
N LEU A 157 3.85 5.12 -4.55
CA LEU A 157 3.93 6.44 -3.91
C LEU A 157 4.10 7.56 -4.93
N ALA A 158 4.96 7.38 -5.93
CA ALA A 158 5.10 8.34 -7.02
C ALA A 158 3.80 8.52 -7.82
N THR A 159 3.03 7.44 -8.01
CA THR A 159 1.70 7.50 -8.65
C THR A 159 0.70 8.24 -7.77
N ALA A 160 0.63 7.90 -6.49
CA ALA A 160 -0.20 8.55 -5.48
C ALA A 160 0.06 10.06 -5.41
N SER A 161 1.33 10.46 -5.31
CA SER A 161 1.75 11.86 -5.25
C SER A 161 1.35 12.66 -6.49
N ARG A 162 1.40 12.07 -7.70
CA ARG A 162 0.88 12.71 -8.93
C ARG A 162 -0.63 12.94 -8.88
N GLY A 163 -1.37 12.04 -8.24
CA GLY A 163 -2.83 12.11 -8.12
C GLY A 163 -3.57 12.06 -9.45
N VAL A 164 -3.04 11.31 -10.43
CA VAL A 164 -3.65 11.13 -11.76
C VAL A 164 -4.13 9.69 -11.91
N TYR A 165 -5.40 9.53 -12.23
CA TYR A 165 -6.08 8.24 -12.32
C TYR A 165 -6.82 8.11 -13.64
N ALA A 166 -6.95 6.89 -14.16
CA ALA A 166 -7.90 6.59 -15.21
C ALA A 166 -9.33 6.88 -14.71
N ILE A 167 -10.21 7.34 -15.58
CA ILE A 167 -11.53 7.86 -15.18
C ILE A 167 -12.44 6.76 -14.62
N ASP A 168 -12.22 5.52 -14.98
CA ASP A 168 -12.91 4.34 -14.46
C ASP A 168 -12.65 4.11 -12.98
N ARG A 169 -11.46 4.50 -12.48
CA ARG A 169 -11.10 4.40 -11.04
C ARG A 169 -11.99 5.25 -10.14
N VAL A 170 -12.57 6.30 -10.65
CA VAL A 170 -13.45 7.23 -9.93
C VAL A 170 -14.92 7.11 -10.35
N ALA A 171 -15.24 6.23 -11.33
CA ALA A 171 -16.58 6.11 -11.91
C ALA A 171 -17.64 5.74 -10.86
N GLY A 172 -17.28 4.95 -9.85
CA GLY A 172 -18.18 4.52 -8.77
C GLY A 172 -18.41 5.56 -7.67
N LEU A 173 -17.71 6.70 -7.70
CA LEU A 173 -17.89 7.76 -6.71
C LEU A 173 -19.16 8.58 -6.98
N ASP A 174 -19.71 9.16 -5.92
CA ASP A 174 -20.81 10.13 -6.03
C ASP A 174 -20.46 11.24 -7.03
N PRO A 175 -21.37 11.61 -7.95
CA PRO A 175 -21.12 12.65 -8.94
C PRO A 175 -20.71 14.01 -8.35
N ALA A 176 -21.23 14.38 -7.17
CA ALA A 176 -20.85 15.63 -6.49
C ALA A 176 -19.40 15.56 -5.99
N ILE A 177 -19.01 14.44 -5.41
CA ILE A 177 -17.61 14.16 -4.99
C ILE A 177 -16.68 14.23 -6.20
N ARG A 178 -17.02 13.57 -7.29
CA ARG A 178 -16.21 13.62 -8.52
C ARG A 178 -16.03 15.04 -9.04
N LYS A 179 -17.13 15.80 -9.13
CA LYS A 179 -17.10 17.19 -9.63
C LYS A 179 -16.27 18.12 -8.73
N ARG A 180 -16.32 17.91 -7.42
CA ARG A 180 -15.65 18.78 -6.44
C ARG A 180 -14.15 18.47 -6.29
N TYR A 181 -13.78 17.18 -6.37
CA TYR A 181 -12.44 16.74 -6.00
C TYR A 181 -11.58 16.22 -7.14
N PHE A 182 -12.15 16.10 -8.34
CA PHE A 182 -11.41 15.60 -9.51
C PHE A 182 -11.60 16.51 -10.72
N GLN A 183 -10.49 16.82 -11.36
CA GLN A 183 -10.47 17.57 -12.62
C GLN A 183 -10.34 16.57 -13.76
N ARG A 184 -11.29 16.59 -14.70
CA ARG A 184 -11.25 15.74 -15.89
C ARG A 184 -10.17 16.21 -16.86
N GLY A 185 -9.37 15.28 -17.38
CA GLY A 185 -8.37 15.54 -18.39
C GLY A 185 -9.02 15.84 -19.75
N THR A 186 -8.36 16.68 -20.53
CA THR A 186 -8.73 17.05 -21.90
C THR A 186 -7.55 16.87 -22.85
N GLY A 187 -7.82 16.72 -24.14
CA GLY A 187 -6.77 16.53 -25.15
C GLY A 187 -5.88 15.31 -24.86
N PRO A 188 -4.55 15.49 -24.73
CA PRO A 188 -3.63 14.37 -24.45
C PRO A 188 -3.90 13.63 -23.13
N ASN A 189 -4.64 14.24 -22.21
CA ASN A 189 -5.00 13.65 -20.92
C ASN A 189 -6.43 13.09 -20.91
N GLU A 190 -7.09 12.98 -22.07
CA GLU A 190 -8.42 12.39 -22.16
C GLU A 190 -8.42 10.94 -21.61
N GLY A 191 -9.51 10.54 -20.98
CA GLY A 191 -9.58 9.24 -20.27
C GLY A 191 -8.98 9.23 -18.87
N HIS A 192 -8.38 10.34 -18.40
CA HIS A 192 -7.82 10.49 -17.06
C HIS A 192 -8.52 11.62 -16.29
N CYS A 193 -8.35 11.57 -14.97
CA CYS A 193 -8.70 12.67 -14.07
C CYS A 193 -7.56 12.93 -13.10
N ARG A 194 -7.49 14.16 -12.57
CA ARG A 194 -6.51 14.56 -11.58
C ARG A 194 -7.21 15.00 -10.29
N VAL A 195 -6.68 14.57 -9.17
CA VAL A 195 -7.13 15.01 -7.84
C VAL A 195 -6.91 16.51 -7.68
N ASN A 196 -7.86 17.19 -7.05
CA ASN A 196 -7.77 18.62 -6.71
C ASN A 196 -6.47 18.89 -5.93
N PRO A 197 -5.68 19.91 -6.31
CA PRO A 197 -4.44 20.25 -5.61
C PRO A 197 -4.61 20.43 -4.10
N ALA A 198 -5.73 21.00 -3.65
CA ALA A 198 -5.99 21.21 -2.23
C ALA A 198 -6.00 19.89 -1.41
N LEU A 199 -6.43 18.77 -2.00
CA LEU A 199 -6.32 17.45 -1.33
C LEU A 199 -4.88 16.97 -1.26
N ARG A 200 -4.10 17.21 -2.31
CA ARG A 200 -2.69 16.81 -2.36
C ARG A 200 -1.86 17.52 -1.30
N ASP A 201 -2.18 18.80 -1.03
CA ASP A 201 -1.50 19.62 -0.04
C ASP A 201 -1.75 19.16 1.41
N LEU A 202 -2.74 18.28 1.64
CA LEU A 202 -3.03 17.68 2.94
C LEU A 202 -2.18 16.44 3.21
N ILE A 203 -1.52 15.85 2.18
CA ILE A 203 -0.92 14.54 2.24
C ILE A 203 0.60 14.62 2.02
N ASP A 204 1.35 14.05 2.95
CA ASP A 204 2.79 13.86 2.85
C ASP A 204 3.08 12.38 2.51
N TYR A 205 3.75 12.14 1.39
CA TYR A 205 4.07 10.79 0.92
C TYR A 205 5.52 10.44 1.23
N ARG A 206 5.73 9.36 1.99
CA ARG A 206 7.08 8.88 2.37
C ARG A 206 7.24 7.38 2.17
N PRO A 207 8.40 6.90 1.71
CA PRO A 207 8.70 5.48 1.74
C PRO A 207 8.84 4.99 3.19
N LEU A 208 8.23 3.85 3.49
CA LEU A 208 8.37 3.18 4.78
C LEU A 208 8.26 1.67 4.61
N ASN A 209 9.22 0.95 5.17
CA ASN A 209 9.13 -0.48 5.36
C ASN A 209 8.58 -0.78 6.77
N LEU A 210 7.44 -1.45 6.85
CA LEU A 210 6.83 -1.84 8.14
C LEU A 210 7.70 -2.84 8.95
N LEU A 211 8.74 -3.44 8.34
CA LEU A 211 9.73 -4.24 9.05
C LEU A 211 10.85 -3.40 9.69
N ALA A 212 10.97 -2.11 9.37
CA ALA A 212 12.00 -1.28 9.99
C ALA A 212 11.87 -1.30 11.52
N ASP A 213 13.01 -1.32 12.22
CA ASP A 213 13.05 -1.38 13.69
C ASP A 213 12.38 -0.15 14.32
N ARG A 214 12.46 1.00 13.66
CA ARG A 214 11.86 2.27 14.08
C ARG A 214 11.20 2.97 12.90
N TYR A 215 10.12 3.69 13.19
CA TYR A 215 9.43 4.53 12.20
C TYR A 215 9.71 6.00 12.51
N ASP A 216 10.40 6.67 11.58
CA ASP A 216 10.61 8.13 11.66
C ASP A 216 9.45 8.85 10.96
N VAL A 217 8.29 8.80 11.60
CA VAL A 217 7.02 9.27 11.01
C VAL A 217 6.36 10.41 11.81
N GLY A 218 6.89 10.71 12.99
CA GLY A 218 6.25 11.66 13.90
C GLY A 218 5.06 11.04 14.65
N GLY A 219 4.08 11.82 14.93
CA GLY A 219 2.91 11.49 15.77
C GLY A 219 2.81 12.42 16.98
N PRO A 220 1.88 12.17 17.91
CA PRO A 220 0.94 11.06 17.89
C PRO A 220 -0.15 11.23 16.79
N PHE A 221 -0.64 10.09 16.28
CA PHE A 221 -1.70 10.06 15.28
C PHE A 221 -3.07 9.80 15.92
N ASP A 222 -4.09 10.54 15.47
CA ASP A 222 -5.49 10.38 15.87
C ASP A 222 -6.15 9.19 15.18
N ALA A 223 -5.74 8.88 13.95
CA ALA A 223 -6.20 7.73 13.19
C ALA A 223 -5.07 7.11 12.37
N LEU A 224 -4.88 5.79 12.54
CA LEU A 224 -3.95 4.97 11.75
C LEU A 224 -4.75 4.01 10.88
N PHE A 225 -4.55 4.07 9.57
CA PHE A 225 -5.10 3.12 8.61
C PHE A 225 -3.99 2.13 8.21
N CYS A 226 -4.04 0.92 8.78
CA CYS A 226 -3.16 -0.19 8.41
C CYS A 226 -4.05 -1.32 7.88
N ARG A 227 -4.45 -1.21 6.63
CA ARG A 227 -5.52 -2.01 6.04
C ARG A 227 -5.04 -2.84 4.86
N ASN A 228 -5.46 -4.10 4.83
CA ASN A 228 -5.20 -5.03 3.73
C ASN A 228 -3.71 -5.23 3.39
N VAL A 229 -2.85 -5.06 4.36
CA VAL A 229 -1.40 -5.26 4.26
C VAL A 229 -0.90 -6.34 5.22
N MET A 230 -1.49 -6.45 6.39
CA MET A 230 -1.11 -7.45 7.41
C MET A 230 -1.34 -8.89 6.95
N ILE A 231 -2.21 -9.09 5.97
CA ILE A 231 -2.47 -10.40 5.34
C ILE A 231 -1.24 -11.01 4.65
N TYR A 232 -0.22 -10.21 4.37
CA TYR A 232 1.03 -10.67 3.75
C TYR A 232 2.09 -11.12 4.76
N PHE A 233 1.88 -10.86 6.05
CA PHE A 233 2.81 -11.16 7.13
C PHE A 233 2.36 -12.34 7.97
N ASP A 234 3.33 -13.09 8.51
CA ASP A 234 3.06 -14.08 9.53
C ASP A 234 2.73 -13.45 10.90
N LYS A 235 2.22 -14.25 11.84
CA LYS A 235 1.75 -13.76 13.14
C LYS A 235 2.85 -13.07 13.98
N PRO A 236 4.08 -13.60 14.09
CA PRO A 236 5.17 -12.91 14.77
C PRO A 236 5.48 -11.54 14.15
N THR A 237 5.55 -11.45 12.83
CA THR A 237 5.79 -10.21 12.09
C THR A 237 4.67 -9.21 12.29
N GLN A 238 3.39 -9.65 12.19
CA GLN A 238 2.21 -8.81 12.50
C GLN A 238 2.30 -8.20 13.89
N ARG A 239 2.65 -9.03 14.91
CA ARG A 239 2.81 -8.55 16.27
C ARG A 239 3.92 -7.50 16.41
N GLY A 240 5.06 -7.72 15.79
CA GLY A 240 6.16 -6.75 15.77
C GLY A 240 5.77 -5.42 15.10
N ILE A 241 5.04 -5.47 14.00
CA ILE A 241 4.51 -4.26 13.34
C ILE A 241 3.51 -3.54 14.25
N LEU A 242 2.55 -4.26 14.83
CA LEU A 242 1.56 -3.67 15.75
C LEU A 242 2.22 -3.00 16.95
N SER A 243 3.24 -3.61 17.57
CA SER A 243 3.93 -3.03 18.70
C SER A 243 4.64 -1.70 18.36
N ARG A 244 5.07 -1.53 17.11
CA ARG A 244 5.64 -0.26 16.62
C ARG A 244 4.55 0.76 16.26
N LEU A 245 3.47 0.34 15.61
CA LEU A 245 2.36 1.23 15.24
C LEU A 245 1.71 1.89 16.46
N ILE A 246 1.47 1.12 17.53
CA ILE A 246 0.79 1.64 18.73
C ILE A 246 1.61 2.73 19.44
N GLN A 247 2.94 2.75 19.31
CA GLN A 247 3.81 3.80 19.86
C GLN A 247 3.56 5.17 19.20
N HIS A 248 3.01 5.17 17.99
CA HIS A 248 2.66 6.37 17.23
C HIS A 248 1.17 6.75 17.35
N MET A 249 0.37 5.96 18.06
CA MET A 249 -1.04 6.29 18.33
C MET A 249 -1.17 7.28 19.46
N GLY A 250 -2.02 8.30 19.30
CA GLY A 250 -2.49 9.11 20.43
C GLY A 250 -3.27 8.26 21.45
N ASP A 251 -3.47 8.78 22.64
CA ASP A 251 -4.15 8.05 23.71
C ASP A 251 -5.56 7.60 23.32
N ASP A 252 -6.30 8.47 22.62
CA ASP A 252 -7.61 8.17 22.04
C ASP A 252 -7.54 7.82 20.55
N GLY A 253 -6.35 7.54 20.01
CA GLY A 253 -6.13 7.20 18.61
C GLY A 253 -6.81 5.89 18.23
N LEU A 254 -7.29 5.79 16.99
CA LEU A 254 -7.91 4.59 16.45
C LEU A 254 -7.06 3.96 15.36
N LEU A 255 -6.93 2.62 15.43
CA LEU A 255 -6.34 1.80 14.38
C LEU A 255 -7.46 1.18 13.53
N TYR A 256 -7.46 1.48 12.24
CA TYR A 256 -8.37 0.94 11.23
C TYR A 256 -7.67 -0.18 10.48
N THR A 257 -8.32 -1.35 10.39
CA THR A 257 -7.73 -2.55 9.76
C THR A 257 -8.66 -3.12 8.69
N GLY A 258 -8.13 -3.93 7.76
CA GLY A 258 -8.94 -4.55 6.72
C GLY A 258 -9.85 -5.67 7.28
N HIS A 259 -10.97 -5.92 6.61
CA HIS A 259 -11.98 -6.87 7.04
C HIS A 259 -11.52 -8.34 7.16
N SER A 260 -10.45 -8.70 6.44
CA SER A 260 -9.85 -10.06 6.47
C SER A 260 -8.77 -10.21 7.54
N GLU A 261 -8.52 -9.17 8.34
CA GLU A 261 -7.44 -9.12 9.33
C GLU A 261 -7.98 -9.37 10.74
N ASN A 262 -7.28 -10.20 11.51
CA ASN A 262 -7.64 -10.58 12.87
C ASN A 262 -6.42 -10.58 13.79
N TYR A 263 -6.53 -9.95 14.94
CA TYR A 263 -5.42 -9.69 15.88
C TYR A 263 -5.61 -10.29 17.27
N LEU A 264 -6.34 -11.40 17.41
CA LEU A 264 -6.48 -12.11 18.70
C LEU A 264 -5.12 -12.48 19.32
N HIS A 265 -4.10 -12.73 18.48
CA HIS A 265 -2.74 -13.03 18.91
C HIS A 265 -1.95 -11.82 19.46
N ALA A 266 -2.53 -10.63 19.43
CA ALA A 266 -1.96 -9.37 19.90
C ALA A 266 -2.95 -8.57 20.77
N ALA A 267 -3.84 -9.27 21.49
CA ALA A 267 -4.88 -8.66 22.32
C ALA A 267 -4.32 -7.85 23.51
N ASP A 268 -3.09 -8.10 23.88
CA ASP A 268 -2.33 -7.32 24.86
C ASP A 268 -1.79 -5.98 24.30
N LEU A 269 -1.72 -5.82 22.99
CA LEU A 269 -1.30 -4.59 22.32
C LEU A 269 -2.48 -3.72 21.91
N ILE A 270 -3.52 -4.34 21.35
CA ILE A 270 -4.70 -3.65 20.81
C ILE A 270 -5.99 -4.36 21.20
N GLN A 271 -7.05 -3.60 21.47
CA GLN A 271 -8.39 -4.12 21.79
C GLN A 271 -9.41 -3.66 20.76
N PRO A 272 -10.34 -4.54 20.33
CA PRO A 272 -11.40 -4.15 19.41
C PRO A 272 -12.35 -3.14 20.07
N CYS A 273 -12.72 -2.09 19.36
CA CYS A 273 -13.67 -1.07 19.79
C CYS A 273 -14.76 -0.78 18.75
N GLY A 274 -14.81 -1.56 17.68
CA GLY A 274 -15.78 -1.49 16.60
C GLY A 274 -15.48 -2.51 15.52
N ARG A 275 -16.25 -2.45 14.42
CA ARG A 275 -16.01 -3.31 13.27
C ARG A 275 -14.68 -2.95 12.61
N THR A 276 -13.69 -3.85 12.71
CA THR A 276 -12.32 -3.65 12.17
C THR A 276 -11.62 -2.39 12.71
N LEU A 277 -12.00 -1.98 13.92
CA LEU A 277 -11.46 -0.84 14.64
C LEU A 277 -10.85 -1.31 15.96
N TYR A 278 -9.69 -0.76 16.28
CA TYR A 278 -8.96 -1.10 17.49
C TYR A 278 -8.45 0.18 18.17
N LYS A 279 -8.34 0.10 19.49
CA LYS A 279 -7.63 1.07 20.32
C LYS A 279 -6.45 0.39 21.00
N ARG A 280 -5.53 1.17 21.52
CA ARG A 280 -4.45 0.65 22.36
C ARG A 280 -5.02 -0.12 23.55
N ALA A 281 -4.47 -1.29 23.84
CA ALA A 281 -4.86 -2.04 25.02
C ALA A 281 -4.37 -1.35 26.31
N PRO A 282 -5.12 -1.41 27.44
CA PRO A 282 -4.64 -0.93 28.72
C PRO A 282 -3.32 -1.61 29.12
N GLY A 283 -2.29 -0.82 29.46
CA GLY A 283 -0.97 -1.33 29.82
C GLY A 283 -0.08 -1.75 28.66
N ALA A 284 -0.50 -1.56 27.39
CA ALA A 284 0.38 -1.75 26.25
C ALA A 284 1.55 -0.74 26.29
N PRO A 285 2.75 -1.12 25.81
CA PRO A 285 3.91 -0.24 25.80
C PRO A 285 3.65 1.03 24.99
N THR A 286 4.12 2.16 25.52
CA THR A 286 4.09 3.49 24.86
C THR A 286 5.38 3.76 24.13
#